data_3f7498e56eae3a04a7c331ce942b6aa6
#
_entry.id   3f7498e56eae3a04a7c331ce942b6aa6
#
_cell.length_a   1.000
_cell.length_b   1.000
_cell.length_c   1.000
_cell.angle_alpha   90.00
_cell.angle_beta   90.00
_cell.angle_gamma   90.00
#
_symmetry.space_group_name_H-M   'P 1'
#
loop_
_entity.id
_entity.type
_entity.pdbx_description
1 polymer ?
#
loop_
_entity_poly.entity_id
_entity_poly.type
_entity_poly.pdbx_seq_one_letter_code
_entity_poly.pdbx_strand_id
1 'polypeptide(L)'
;VESMPDLNQHNPHLMKYLTQNSIWWIEYSGIDGIRMDTHPYVFFDSMAEWCKEIQNEYPDFNIVGECWYNTEAGSAYWQENSILDKTRNSHLKTVMDFPLQGIVREAFMSQTDSWTGLNKIYDRLALDFMYSDPMAVLTFLDNHDTDRFLSEEPDNLGFFKQAIAFLLTTRGIPQIYYGTEILMHGNKKESDGLVRLDFPGGFPGDKVNDFIAADRTPLQNEAFDFIQKILKWRKGNE
;
A
#
# COMPACT_ATOMS: atom_id res chain seq x y z
N VAL A 1 -8.67 -12.18 19.24
CA VAL A 1 -9.22 -11.03 20.02
C VAL A 1 -10.72 -11.28 20.16
N GLU A 2 -11.31 -11.09 21.37
CA GLU A 2 -12.73 -11.40 21.59
C GLU A 2 -13.69 -10.63 20.67
N SER A 3 -13.33 -9.39 20.31
CA SER A 3 -14.12 -8.55 19.42
C SER A 3 -13.98 -8.87 17.92
N MET A 4 -12.97 -9.64 17.55
CA MET A 4 -12.67 -10.04 16.16
C MET A 4 -12.24 -11.51 16.15
N PRO A 5 -13.21 -12.45 16.24
CA PRO A 5 -12.90 -13.88 16.22
C PRO A 5 -12.34 -14.30 14.87
N ASP A 6 -11.31 -15.13 14.90
CA ASP A 6 -10.73 -15.72 13.71
C ASP A 6 -11.32 -17.10 13.42
N LEU A 7 -11.26 -17.51 12.15
CA LEU A 7 -11.66 -18.85 11.73
C LEU A 7 -10.53 -19.85 12.03
N ASN A 8 -10.88 -21.11 12.23
CA ASN A 8 -9.89 -22.16 12.49
C ASN A 8 -9.30 -22.70 11.19
N GLN A 9 -8.21 -22.11 10.71
CA GLN A 9 -7.53 -22.50 9.47
C GLN A 9 -6.87 -23.89 9.54
N HIS A 10 -6.72 -24.49 10.73
CA HIS A 10 -6.30 -25.90 10.83
C HIS A 10 -7.40 -26.88 10.38
N ASN A 11 -8.64 -26.40 10.18
CA ASN A 11 -9.69 -27.21 9.57
C ASN A 11 -9.47 -27.29 8.04
N PRO A 12 -9.12 -28.46 7.48
CA PRO A 12 -8.82 -28.58 6.06
C PRO A 12 -10.04 -28.32 5.15
N HIS A 13 -11.25 -28.57 5.64
CA HIS A 13 -12.46 -28.25 4.87
C HIS A 13 -12.70 -26.76 4.77
N LEU A 14 -12.40 -26.02 5.85
CA LEU A 14 -12.48 -24.55 5.84
C LEU A 14 -11.45 -23.97 4.89
N MET A 15 -10.18 -24.39 4.98
CA MET A 15 -9.13 -23.91 4.09
C MET A 15 -9.44 -24.19 2.62
N LYS A 16 -9.90 -25.40 2.31
CA LYS A 16 -10.34 -25.72 0.95
C LYS A 16 -11.48 -24.82 0.49
N TYR A 17 -12.46 -24.55 1.35
CA TYR A 17 -13.55 -23.62 1.02
C TYR A 17 -13.04 -22.22 0.75
N LEU A 18 -12.17 -21.65 1.60
CA LEU A 18 -11.64 -20.31 1.45
C LEU A 18 -10.79 -20.15 0.17
N THR A 19 -9.97 -21.15 -0.15
CA THR A 19 -9.18 -21.19 -1.37
C THR A 19 -10.08 -21.23 -2.60
N GLN A 20 -11.06 -22.14 -2.63
CA GLN A 20 -12.01 -22.24 -3.74
C GLN A 20 -12.90 -21.00 -3.88
N ASN A 21 -13.25 -20.37 -2.77
CA ASN A 21 -13.98 -19.09 -2.79
C ASN A 21 -13.14 -17.97 -3.42
N SER A 22 -11.84 -17.92 -3.13
CA SER A 22 -10.93 -16.95 -3.76
C SER A 22 -10.82 -17.17 -5.28
N ILE A 23 -10.62 -18.43 -5.69
CA ILE A 23 -10.58 -18.83 -7.11
C ILE A 23 -11.92 -18.50 -7.81
N TRP A 24 -13.05 -18.77 -7.15
CA TRP A 24 -14.36 -18.43 -7.67
C TRP A 24 -14.52 -16.92 -7.92
N TRP A 25 -14.03 -16.08 -6.97
CA TRP A 25 -14.08 -14.64 -7.16
C TRP A 25 -13.19 -14.16 -8.29
N ILE A 26 -12.01 -14.74 -8.48
CA ILE A 26 -11.13 -14.44 -9.61
C ILE A 26 -11.86 -14.73 -10.93
N GLU A 27 -12.43 -15.94 -11.07
CA GLU A 27 -13.16 -16.35 -12.25
C GLU A 27 -14.44 -15.51 -12.51
N TYR A 28 -15.23 -15.29 -11.46
CA TYR A 28 -16.51 -14.62 -11.57
C TYR A 28 -16.38 -13.11 -11.89
N SER A 29 -15.42 -12.44 -11.29
CA SER A 29 -15.27 -11.00 -11.41
C SER A 29 -14.16 -10.55 -12.36
N GLY A 30 -13.26 -11.45 -12.76
CA GLY A 30 -12.11 -11.14 -13.63
C GLY A 30 -11.12 -10.15 -12.98
N ILE A 31 -10.94 -10.23 -11.66
CA ILE A 31 -9.94 -9.41 -10.97
C ILE A 31 -8.52 -9.87 -11.29
N ASP A 32 -7.58 -8.92 -11.32
CA ASP A 32 -6.17 -9.19 -11.67
C ASP A 32 -5.26 -9.35 -10.45
N GLY A 33 -5.78 -9.14 -9.24
CA GLY A 33 -5.02 -9.27 -7.99
C GLY A 33 -5.89 -9.23 -6.74
N ILE A 34 -5.31 -9.66 -5.62
CA ILE A 34 -5.93 -9.65 -4.30
C ILE A 34 -5.05 -8.86 -3.32
N ARG A 35 -5.63 -7.96 -2.55
CA ARG A 35 -5.02 -7.47 -1.31
C ARG A 35 -5.55 -8.31 -0.16
N MET A 36 -4.64 -9.05 0.49
CA MET A 36 -4.98 -9.86 1.67
C MET A 36 -4.75 -9.06 2.94
N ASP A 37 -5.86 -8.66 3.54
CA ASP A 37 -5.91 -7.97 4.83
C ASP A 37 -5.34 -8.83 5.95
N THR A 38 -4.67 -8.21 6.92
CA THR A 38 -4.16 -8.89 8.13
C THR A 38 -3.39 -10.19 7.86
N HIS A 39 -2.68 -10.29 6.72
CA HIS A 39 -2.01 -11.50 6.25
C HIS A 39 -1.19 -12.24 7.32
N PRO A 40 -0.36 -11.57 8.17
CA PRO A 40 0.50 -12.24 9.13
C PRO A 40 -0.21 -12.68 10.43
N TYR A 41 -1.48 -12.38 10.59
CA TYR A 41 -2.24 -12.77 11.79
C TYR A 41 -2.83 -14.18 11.67
N VAL A 42 -2.85 -14.74 10.49
CA VAL A 42 -3.26 -16.13 10.18
C VAL A 42 -2.05 -17.08 10.34
N PHE A 43 -2.28 -18.37 10.50
CA PHE A 43 -1.20 -19.35 10.55
C PHE A 43 -0.38 -19.31 9.25
N PHE A 44 0.94 -19.19 9.39
CA PHE A 44 1.87 -19.07 8.26
C PHE A 44 1.65 -20.15 7.20
N ASP A 45 1.59 -21.43 7.63
CA ASP A 45 1.49 -22.56 6.69
C ASP A 45 0.16 -22.55 5.93
N SER A 46 -0.92 -22.10 6.58
CA SER A 46 -2.25 -21.94 5.94
C SER A 46 -2.23 -20.86 4.88
N MET A 47 -1.59 -19.73 5.17
CA MET A 47 -1.46 -18.63 4.20
C MET A 47 -0.53 -18.98 3.05
N ALA A 48 0.57 -19.69 3.34
CA ALA A 48 1.49 -20.17 2.32
C ALA A 48 0.80 -21.14 1.35
N GLU A 49 0.00 -22.07 1.86
CA GLU A 49 -0.78 -23.00 1.03
C GLU A 49 -1.84 -22.27 0.21
N TRP A 50 -2.56 -21.31 0.80
CA TRP A 50 -3.53 -20.48 0.08
C TRP A 50 -2.88 -19.70 -1.07
N CYS A 51 -1.75 -19.02 -0.83
CA CYS A 51 -1.01 -18.32 -1.88
C CYS A 51 -0.57 -19.26 -3.00
N LYS A 52 0.00 -20.40 -2.62
CA LYS A 52 0.50 -21.42 -3.54
C LYS A 52 -0.60 -21.99 -4.44
N GLU A 53 -1.76 -22.34 -3.88
CA GLU A 53 -2.89 -22.88 -4.64
C GLU A 53 -3.42 -21.87 -5.65
N ILE A 54 -3.53 -20.58 -5.26
CA ILE A 54 -3.94 -19.52 -6.22
C ILE A 54 -2.89 -19.35 -7.33
N GLN A 55 -1.60 -19.35 -6.99
CA GLN A 55 -0.53 -19.20 -7.98
C GLN A 55 -0.39 -20.41 -8.91
N ASN A 56 -0.71 -21.61 -8.42
CA ASN A 56 -0.75 -22.81 -9.28
C ASN A 56 -1.81 -22.70 -10.37
N GLU A 57 -2.98 -22.12 -10.05
CA GLU A 57 -4.07 -21.91 -10.98
C GLU A 57 -3.81 -20.68 -11.88
N TYR A 58 -3.25 -19.61 -11.30
CA TYR A 58 -2.98 -18.32 -11.98
C TYR A 58 -1.53 -17.86 -11.71
N PRO A 59 -0.54 -18.34 -12.48
CA PRO A 59 0.88 -18.05 -12.20
C PRO A 59 1.27 -16.58 -12.23
N ASP A 60 0.55 -15.77 -13.02
CA ASP A 60 0.80 -14.33 -13.15
C ASP A 60 -0.04 -13.47 -12.21
N PHE A 61 -0.92 -14.09 -11.41
CA PHE A 61 -1.78 -13.38 -10.48
C PHE A 61 -0.98 -12.84 -9.30
N ASN A 62 -1.20 -11.58 -8.94
CA ASN A 62 -0.51 -10.97 -7.82
C ASN A 62 -1.36 -10.95 -6.55
N ILE A 63 -0.75 -11.32 -5.43
CA ILE A 63 -1.30 -11.18 -4.09
C ILE A 63 -0.45 -10.20 -3.32
N VAL A 64 -1.07 -9.14 -2.80
CA VAL A 64 -0.44 -8.17 -1.91
C VAL A 64 -0.86 -8.48 -0.48
N GLY A 65 0.07 -8.89 0.37
CA GLY A 65 -0.19 -9.13 1.79
C GLY A 65 -0.01 -7.86 2.61
N GLU A 66 -1.03 -7.54 3.41
CA GLU A 66 -0.88 -6.50 4.42
C GLU A 66 -0.07 -7.05 5.60
N CYS A 67 1.25 -6.88 5.51
CA CYS A 67 2.20 -7.25 6.55
C CYS A 67 2.62 -5.99 7.30
N TRP A 68 1.82 -5.57 8.27
CA TRP A 68 2.03 -4.33 9.01
C TRP A 68 3.09 -4.49 10.09
N TYR A 69 4.33 -4.29 9.69
CA TYR A 69 5.48 -4.24 10.58
C TYR A 69 6.22 -2.91 10.45
N ASN A 70 6.85 -2.46 11.52
CA ASN A 70 7.65 -1.23 11.53
C ASN A 70 9.12 -1.46 11.12
N THR A 71 9.46 -2.69 10.75
CA THR A 71 10.82 -3.09 10.38
C THR A 71 10.82 -3.90 9.09
N GLU A 72 11.84 -3.71 8.28
CA GLU A 72 12.04 -4.43 7.02
C GLU A 72 12.11 -5.94 7.25
N ALA A 73 12.78 -6.39 8.32
CA ALA A 73 12.85 -7.80 8.66
C ALA A 73 11.46 -8.43 8.90
N GLY A 74 10.54 -7.70 9.56
CA GLY A 74 9.18 -8.16 9.79
C GLY A 74 8.39 -8.33 8.50
N SER A 75 8.45 -7.33 7.60
CA SER A 75 7.76 -7.38 6.30
C SER A 75 8.42 -8.39 5.36
N ALA A 76 9.75 -8.36 5.23
CA ALA A 76 10.51 -9.25 4.34
C ALA A 76 10.41 -10.73 4.70
N TYR A 77 10.16 -11.05 5.97
CA TYR A 77 9.91 -12.43 6.41
C TYR A 77 8.73 -13.08 5.67
N TRP A 78 7.71 -12.27 5.34
CA TRP A 78 6.51 -12.73 4.66
C TRP A 78 6.60 -12.72 3.13
N GLN A 79 7.63 -12.15 2.55
CA GLN A 79 7.82 -12.23 1.10
C GLN A 79 8.28 -13.64 0.70
N GLU A 80 7.82 -14.12 -0.45
CA GLU A 80 8.25 -15.43 -0.98
C GLU A 80 9.78 -15.50 -1.12
N ASN A 81 10.32 -16.71 -0.91
CA ASN A 81 11.77 -16.96 -0.96
C ASN A 81 12.58 -16.09 0.02
N SER A 82 11.97 -15.72 1.16
CA SER A 82 12.61 -14.87 2.16
C SER A 82 14.00 -15.39 2.55
N ILE A 83 14.99 -14.51 2.57
CA ILE A 83 16.35 -14.85 3.02
C ILE A 83 16.43 -15.07 4.53
N LEU A 84 15.39 -14.61 5.27
CA LEU A 84 15.33 -14.66 6.74
C LEU A 84 14.85 -16.03 7.26
N ASP A 85 14.12 -16.79 6.44
CA ASP A 85 13.71 -18.16 6.76
C ASP A 85 13.83 -19.05 5.52
N LYS A 86 14.86 -19.87 5.48
CA LYS A 86 15.10 -20.80 4.37
C LYS A 86 14.39 -22.14 4.50
N THR A 87 13.65 -22.35 5.58
CA THR A 87 12.93 -23.60 5.85
C THR A 87 11.50 -23.59 5.37
N ARG A 88 10.93 -22.39 5.16
CA ARG A 88 9.55 -22.19 4.72
C ARG A 88 9.49 -21.15 3.59
N ASN A 89 8.47 -21.27 2.75
CA ASN A 89 8.17 -20.27 1.71
C ASN A 89 6.71 -19.83 1.86
N SER A 90 6.49 -18.53 1.97
CA SER A 90 5.14 -17.95 2.08
C SER A 90 4.36 -17.98 0.77
N HIS A 91 5.05 -18.07 -0.36
CA HIS A 91 4.50 -17.88 -1.71
C HIS A 91 3.79 -16.52 -1.91
N LEU A 92 4.06 -15.55 -1.06
CA LEU A 92 3.52 -14.19 -1.15
C LEU A 92 4.50 -13.29 -1.93
N LYS A 93 4.18 -12.95 -3.16
CA LYS A 93 5.07 -12.13 -4.01
C LYS A 93 5.25 -10.72 -3.47
N THR A 94 4.17 -10.07 -3.07
CA THR A 94 4.16 -8.64 -2.71
C THR A 94 3.76 -8.43 -1.25
N VAL A 95 4.57 -7.68 -0.52
CA VAL A 95 4.28 -7.18 0.83
C VAL A 95 4.18 -5.66 0.80
N MET A 96 3.40 -5.07 1.73
CA MET A 96 3.29 -3.61 1.86
C MET A 96 4.46 -3.03 2.65
N ASP A 97 5.00 -1.90 2.18
CA ASP A 97 6.17 -1.23 2.76
C ASP A 97 5.81 -0.28 3.90
N PHE A 98 5.27 -0.83 4.98
CA PHE A 98 4.98 -0.06 6.20
C PHE A 98 6.24 0.53 6.86
N PRO A 99 7.43 -0.13 6.81
CA PRO A 99 8.65 0.47 7.33
C PRO A 99 9.01 1.81 6.67
N LEU A 100 8.93 1.88 5.35
CA LEU A 100 9.19 3.13 4.61
C LEU A 100 8.05 4.13 4.82
N GLN A 101 6.79 3.70 4.71
CA GLN A 101 5.61 4.54 4.93
C GLN A 101 5.66 5.24 6.29
N GLY A 102 6.05 4.52 7.35
CA GLY A 102 6.08 5.04 8.72
C GLY A 102 7.07 6.20 8.94
N ILE A 103 8.06 6.36 8.06
CA ILE A 103 9.07 7.43 8.22
C ILE A 103 9.05 8.49 7.12
N VAL A 104 8.42 8.21 5.97
CA VAL A 104 8.55 9.05 4.79
C VAL A 104 8.04 10.48 5.02
N ARG A 105 6.95 10.63 5.77
CA ARG A 105 6.39 11.94 6.11
C ARG A 105 7.38 12.78 6.92
N GLU A 106 7.86 12.24 8.03
CA GLU A 106 8.84 12.91 8.89
C GLU A 106 10.13 13.22 8.12
N ALA A 107 10.58 12.31 7.25
CA ALA A 107 11.78 12.47 6.46
C ALA A 107 11.73 13.70 5.54
N PHE A 108 10.58 13.98 4.94
CA PHE A 108 10.42 15.16 4.07
C PHE A 108 10.12 16.45 4.86
N MET A 109 9.44 16.36 6.02
CA MET A 109 9.10 17.53 6.84
C MET A 109 10.25 18.02 7.69
N SER A 110 11.18 17.13 8.09
CA SER A 110 12.29 17.50 8.97
C SER A 110 13.47 18.05 8.18
N GLN A 111 14.20 18.99 8.79
CA GLN A 111 15.48 19.42 8.25
C GLN A 111 16.45 18.24 8.21
N THR A 112 17.10 18.04 7.06
CA THR A 112 18.08 16.97 6.88
C THR A 112 19.38 17.26 7.62
N ASP A 113 19.79 16.35 8.48
CA ASP A 113 21.10 16.30 9.14
C ASP A 113 21.65 14.85 9.11
N SER A 114 22.60 14.53 9.98
CA SER A 114 23.19 13.17 10.03
C SER A 114 22.21 12.07 10.50
N TRP A 115 21.09 12.41 11.12
CA TRP A 115 20.17 11.49 11.79
C TRP A 115 18.69 11.71 11.45
N THR A 116 18.39 12.85 10.81
CA THR A 116 17.01 13.27 10.51
C THR A 116 16.81 13.57 9.04
N GLY A 117 15.58 13.91 8.69
CA GLY A 117 15.22 14.29 7.33
C GLY A 117 15.40 13.13 6.34
N LEU A 118 15.90 13.42 5.15
CA LEU A 118 16.07 12.45 4.07
C LEU A 118 17.04 11.29 4.41
N ASN A 119 17.92 11.46 5.40
CA ASN A 119 18.79 10.35 5.84
C ASN A 119 18.00 9.16 6.35
N LYS A 120 16.83 9.36 6.94
CA LYS A 120 15.93 8.25 7.34
C LYS A 120 15.48 7.40 6.15
N ILE A 121 15.27 8.01 4.98
CA ILE A 121 14.93 7.27 3.74
C ILE A 121 16.13 6.43 3.28
N TYR A 122 17.35 6.99 3.31
CA TYR A 122 18.55 6.24 2.95
C TYR A 122 18.77 5.05 3.88
N ASP A 123 18.56 5.22 5.19
CA ASP A 123 18.66 4.14 6.16
C ASP A 123 17.68 3.00 5.87
N ARG A 124 16.44 3.33 5.48
CA ARG A 124 15.44 2.32 5.10
C ARG A 124 15.81 1.61 3.79
N LEU A 125 16.13 2.37 2.74
CA LEU A 125 16.52 1.78 1.46
C LEU A 125 17.81 0.96 1.54
N ALA A 126 18.72 1.28 2.46
CA ALA A 126 19.91 0.49 2.72
C ALA A 126 19.60 -0.93 3.25
N LEU A 127 18.39 -1.15 3.77
CA LEU A 127 17.92 -2.45 4.26
C LEU A 127 17.15 -3.26 3.20
N ASP A 128 17.05 -2.76 1.97
CA ASP A 128 16.36 -3.44 0.86
C ASP A 128 16.92 -4.84 0.58
N PHE A 129 18.18 -5.12 0.95
CA PHE A 129 18.77 -6.46 0.83
C PHE A 129 18.06 -7.53 1.67
N MET A 130 17.22 -7.14 2.65
CA MET A 130 16.43 -8.07 3.45
C MET A 130 15.26 -8.67 2.66
N TYR A 131 14.72 -7.94 1.68
CA TYR A 131 13.68 -8.44 0.80
C TYR A 131 14.27 -9.41 -0.23
N SER A 132 13.53 -10.48 -0.54
CA SER A 132 13.90 -11.37 -1.64
C SER A 132 13.79 -10.68 -3.00
N ASP A 133 12.79 -9.81 -3.14
CA ASP A 133 12.61 -8.93 -4.29
C ASP A 133 12.10 -7.54 -3.85
N PRO A 134 12.97 -6.54 -3.69
CA PRO A 134 12.54 -5.19 -3.32
C PRO A 134 11.71 -4.50 -4.41
N MET A 135 11.79 -4.94 -5.67
CA MET A 135 10.96 -4.39 -6.76
C MET A 135 9.51 -4.83 -6.68
N ALA A 136 9.22 -5.95 -6.01
CA ALA A 136 7.88 -6.45 -5.76
C ALA A 136 7.25 -5.94 -4.45
N VAL A 137 7.88 -5.02 -3.74
CA VAL A 137 7.32 -4.40 -2.53
C VAL A 137 6.36 -3.28 -2.90
N LEU A 138 5.15 -3.25 -2.32
CA LEU A 138 4.16 -2.18 -2.56
C LEU A 138 4.46 -0.98 -1.68
N THR A 139 4.86 0.13 -2.31
CA THR A 139 5.19 1.40 -1.65
C THR A 139 4.01 2.36 -1.65
N PHE A 140 3.82 3.12 -0.59
CA PHE A 140 2.71 4.07 -0.45
C PHE A 140 3.03 5.17 0.57
N LEU A 141 2.36 6.32 0.45
CA LEU A 141 2.48 7.43 1.39
C LEU A 141 1.39 7.39 2.46
N ASP A 142 0.19 7.01 2.04
CA ASP A 142 -0.99 6.88 2.86
C ASP A 142 -1.92 5.79 2.32
N ASN A 143 -2.87 5.36 3.16
CA ASN A 143 -3.94 4.46 2.79
C ASN A 143 -5.18 4.70 3.70
N HIS A 144 -6.17 3.83 3.61
CA HIS A 144 -7.41 3.92 4.40
C HIS A 144 -7.23 3.63 5.90
N ASP A 145 -6.07 3.16 6.33
CA ASP A 145 -5.73 2.81 7.72
C ASP A 145 -4.68 3.73 8.33
N THR A 146 -4.20 4.71 7.58
CA THR A 146 -3.25 5.73 8.05
C THR A 146 -3.86 7.13 7.94
N ASP A 147 -3.24 8.12 8.57
CA ASP A 147 -3.55 9.52 8.28
C ASP A 147 -3.30 9.81 6.80
N ARG A 148 -4.10 10.66 6.19
CA ARG A 148 -3.80 11.21 4.86
C ARG A 148 -2.45 11.92 4.90
N PHE A 149 -1.69 11.83 3.82
CA PHE A 149 -0.30 12.29 3.78
C PHE A 149 -0.16 13.77 4.17
N LEU A 150 -1.07 14.63 3.73
CA LEU A 150 -1.08 16.06 4.03
C LEU A 150 -1.95 16.47 5.23
N SER A 151 -2.34 15.55 6.13
CA SER A 151 -3.26 15.86 7.24
C SER A 151 -2.82 17.02 8.15
N GLU A 152 -1.50 17.21 8.33
CA GLU A 152 -0.96 18.27 9.19
C GLU A 152 -0.50 19.52 8.42
N GLU A 153 -0.27 19.38 7.10
CA GLU A 153 0.23 20.43 6.22
C GLU A 153 -0.56 20.46 4.89
N PRO A 154 -1.90 20.70 4.96
CA PRO A 154 -2.79 20.47 3.82
C PRO A 154 -2.47 21.32 2.58
N ASP A 155 -1.83 22.47 2.75
CA ASP A 155 -1.49 23.40 1.66
C ASP A 155 -0.01 23.34 1.25
N ASN A 156 0.79 22.43 1.81
CA ASN A 156 2.22 22.32 1.51
C ASN A 156 2.47 21.54 0.21
N LEU A 157 2.18 22.18 -0.92
CA LEU A 157 2.36 21.57 -2.24
C LEU A 157 3.82 21.23 -2.57
N GLY A 158 4.78 21.98 -2.04
CA GLY A 158 6.19 21.69 -2.22
C GLY A 158 6.60 20.37 -1.60
N PHE A 159 6.18 20.13 -0.36
CA PHE A 159 6.36 18.88 0.36
C PHE A 159 5.66 17.72 -0.36
N PHE A 160 4.40 17.91 -0.74
CA PHE A 160 3.62 16.94 -1.50
C PHE A 160 4.32 16.49 -2.79
N LYS A 161 4.77 17.44 -3.61
CA LYS A 161 5.45 17.13 -4.88
C LYS A 161 6.75 16.35 -4.69
N GLN A 162 7.53 16.66 -3.65
CA GLN A 162 8.75 15.91 -3.35
C GLN A 162 8.43 14.46 -2.98
N ALA A 163 7.46 14.24 -2.10
CA ALA A 163 7.07 12.91 -1.67
C ALA A 163 6.44 12.08 -2.79
N ILE A 164 5.59 12.68 -3.61
CA ILE A 164 5.01 12.00 -4.80
C ILE A 164 6.10 11.67 -5.83
N ALA A 165 7.03 12.59 -6.08
CA ALA A 165 8.16 12.30 -6.97
C ALA A 165 8.98 11.13 -6.46
N PHE A 166 9.29 11.10 -5.16
CA PHE A 166 9.97 9.98 -4.53
C PHE A 166 9.17 8.68 -4.69
N LEU A 167 7.90 8.66 -4.29
CA LEU A 167 7.04 7.47 -4.41
C LEU A 167 7.04 6.89 -5.82
N LEU A 168 6.90 7.74 -6.83
CA LEU A 168 6.74 7.31 -8.22
C LEU A 168 8.06 7.03 -8.96
N THR A 169 9.21 7.32 -8.34
CA THR A 169 10.53 7.08 -8.94
C THR A 169 11.43 6.15 -8.12
N THR A 170 11.03 5.80 -6.90
CA THR A 170 11.73 4.80 -6.10
C THR A 170 11.40 3.38 -6.56
N ARG A 171 12.08 2.39 -5.97
CA ARG A 171 11.83 0.96 -6.21
C ARG A 171 10.43 0.56 -5.78
N GLY A 172 9.96 -0.58 -6.28
CA GLY A 172 8.69 -1.20 -5.88
C GLY A 172 7.49 -0.78 -6.71
N ILE A 173 6.32 -1.18 -6.26
CA ILE A 173 5.02 -0.94 -6.90
C ILE A 173 4.35 0.22 -6.17
N PRO A 174 4.27 1.42 -6.76
CA PRO A 174 3.69 2.57 -6.08
C PRO A 174 2.17 2.48 -6.03
N GLN A 175 1.61 2.69 -4.84
CA GLN A 175 0.18 2.87 -4.60
C GLN A 175 -0.11 4.32 -4.27
N ILE A 176 -1.07 4.92 -4.99
CA ILE A 176 -1.66 6.21 -4.66
C ILE A 176 -3.06 5.97 -4.09
N TYR A 177 -3.31 6.46 -2.89
CA TYR A 177 -4.64 6.38 -2.29
C TYR A 177 -5.57 7.39 -2.96
N TYR A 178 -6.83 7.01 -3.23
CA TYR A 178 -7.79 7.89 -3.90
C TYR A 178 -7.93 9.23 -3.18
N GLY A 179 -8.05 10.31 -3.93
CA GLY A 179 -8.17 11.66 -3.40
C GLY A 179 -6.83 12.32 -3.01
N THR A 180 -5.72 11.56 -2.96
CA THR A 180 -4.39 12.14 -2.78
C THR A 180 -4.04 13.09 -3.93
N GLU A 181 -4.48 12.77 -5.15
CA GLU A 181 -4.29 13.59 -6.36
C GLU A 181 -5.00 14.94 -6.32
N ILE A 182 -6.00 15.10 -5.47
CA ILE A 182 -6.72 16.36 -5.24
C ILE A 182 -6.52 16.90 -3.81
N LEU A 183 -5.46 16.45 -3.15
CA LEU A 183 -5.04 16.91 -1.82
C LEU A 183 -6.08 16.66 -0.72
N MET A 184 -6.88 15.58 -0.81
CA MET A 184 -7.76 15.20 0.29
C MET A 184 -6.92 14.97 1.55
N HIS A 185 -7.39 15.52 2.65
CA HIS A 185 -6.76 15.39 3.96
C HIS A 185 -7.72 14.74 4.97
N GLY A 186 -7.18 14.25 6.07
CA GLY A 186 -7.95 13.61 7.12
C GLY A 186 -7.03 12.98 8.15
N ASN A 187 -7.42 13.07 9.42
CA ASN A 187 -6.66 12.58 10.55
C ASN A 187 -7.41 11.43 11.23
N LYS A 188 -6.78 10.27 11.29
CA LYS A 188 -7.33 9.06 11.90
C LYS A 188 -7.51 9.18 13.42
N LYS A 189 -6.74 10.04 14.10
CA LYS A 189 -6.88 10.25 15.56
C LYS A 189 -8.28 10.68 15.97
N GLU A 190 -9.01 11.35 15.07
CA GLU A 190 -10.38 11.79 15.34
C GLU A 190 -11.39 10.70 14.95
N SER A 191 -11.23 10.09 13.79
CA SER A 191 -12.08 9.01 13.30
C SER A 191 -11.49 8.36 12.06
N ASP A 192 -11.61 7.03 11.93
CA ASP A 192 -11.28 6.30 10.69
C ASP A 192 -12.10 6.81 9.49
N GLY A 193 -13.32 7.29 9.72
CA GLY A 193 -14.17 7.86 8.68
C GLY A 193 -13.57 9.10 8.01
N LEU A 194 -12.79 9.89 8.72
CA LEU A 194 -12.19 11.12 8.18
C LEU A 194 -11.11 10.89 7.14
N VAL A 195 -10.45 9.72 7.16
CA VAL A 195 -9.48 9.35 6.12
C VAL A 195 -10.13 8.60 4.96
N ARG A 196 -11.43 8.27 5.07
CA ARG A 196 -12.23 7.48 4.11
C ARG A 196 -13.41 8.26 3.56
N LEU A 197 -13.34 9.60 3.56
CA LEU A 197 -14.41 10.46 3.01
C LEU A 197 -14.62 10.15 1.51
N ASP A 198 -15.84 10.34 1.05
CA ASP A 198 -16.19 10.21 -0.35
C ASP A 198 -15.38 11.18 -1.22
N PHE A 199 -15.05 10.73 -2.43
CA PHE A 199 -14.41 11.61 -3.42
C PHE A 199 -15.46 12.64 -3.90
N PRO A 200 -15.17 13.97 -3.84
CA PRO A 200 -16.12 14.98 -4.20
C PRO A 200 -16.62 14.85 -5.66
N GLY A 201 -17.91 14.75 -5.87
CA GLY A 201 -18.55 14.53 -7.17
C GLY A 201 -18.85 13.06 -7.48
N GLY A 202 -18.59 12.13 -6.54
CA GLY A 202 -18.89 10.71 -6.68
C GLY A 202 -20.36 10.35 -6.44
N PHE A 203 -21.12 11.20 -5.74
CA PHE A 203 -22.47 10.91 -5.32
C PHE A 203 -23.50 11.98 -5.75
N PRO A 204 -24.78 11.59 -5.95
CA PRO A 204 -25.85 12.53 -6.21
C PRO A 204 -26.03 13.54 -5.07
N GLY A 205 -25.97 14.82 -5.38
CA GLY A 205 -26.13 15.91 -4.39
C GLY A 205 -24.82 16.56 -3.96
N ASP A 206 -23.68 16.05 -4.42
CA ASP A 206 -22.40 16.72 -4.24
C ASP A 206 -22.43 18.11 -4.88
N LYS A 207 -21.91 19.11 -4.13
CA LYS A 207 -21.90 20.51 -4.60
C LYS A 207 -20.68 20.83 -5.46
N VAL A 208 -19.66 20.01 -5.37
CA VAL A 208 -18.38 20.14 -6.08
C VAL A 208 -18.11 18.82 -6.76
N ASN A 209 -17.52 18.84 -7.95
CA ASN A 209 -17.16 17.66 -8.70
C ASN A 209 -15.68 17.71 -9.07
N ASP A 210 -14.82 17.17 -8.20
CA ASP A 210 -13.36 17.18 -8.39
C ASP A 210 -12.85 16.25 -9.51
N PHE A 211 -13.75 15.48 -10.16
CA PHE A 211 -13.41 14.84 -11.45
C PHE A 211 -13.23 15.87 -12.57
N ILE A 212 -13.81 17.06 -12.41
CA ILE A 212 -13.79 18.14 -13.41
C ILE A 212 -12.78 19.22 -12.98
N ALA A 213 -11.84 19.54 -13.88
CA ALA A 213 -10.80 20.55 -13.59
C ALA A 213 -11.36 21.94 -13.21
N ALA A 214 -12.54 22.31 -13.73
CA ALA A 214 -13.16 23.60 -13.46
C ALA A 214 -13.68 23.75 -12.02
N ASP A 215 -14.01 22.63 -11.35
CA ASP A 215 -14.54 22.63 -10.00
C ASP A 215 -13.42 22.50 -8.94
N ARG A 216 -12.24 21.99 -9.35
CA ARG A 216 -11.06 21.93 -8.49
C ARG A 216 -10.47 23.31 -8.23
N THR A 217 -9.94 23.52 -7.04
CA THR A 217 -9.14 24.71 -6.72
C THR A 217 -7.84 24.75 -7.58
N PRO A 218 -7.21 25.92 -7.74
CA PRO A 218 -5.91 26.02 -8.43
C PRO A 218 -4.85 25.08 -7.84
N LEU A 219 -4.81 24.91 -6.50
CA LEU A 219 -3.87 24.04 -5.81
C LEU A 219 -4.11 22.56 -6.13
N GLN A 220 -5.37 22.13 -6.12
CA GLN A 220 -5.77 20.76 -6.50
C GLN A 220 -5.43 20.47 -7.98
N ASN A 221 -5.68 21.41 -8.88
CA ASN A 221 -5.29 21.25 -10.28
C ASN A 221 -3.77 21.09 -10.44
N GLU A 222 -3.00 21.91 -9.73
CA GLU A 222 -1.54 21.83 -9.77
C GLU A 222 -1.01 20.47 -9.25
N ALA A 223 -1.60 19.94 -8.17
CA ALA A 223 -1.27 18.63 -7.63
C ALA A 223 -1.63 17.51 -8.62
N PHE A 224 -2.85 17.55 -9.15
CA PHE A 224 -3.34 16.57 -10.12
C PHE A 224 -2.46 16.51 -11.37
N ASP A 225 -2.16 17.68 -11.98
CA ASP A 225 -1.34 17.79 -13.18
C ASP A 225 0.09 17.27 -12.94
N PHE A 226 0.63 17.54 -11.74
CA PHE A 226 1.95 17.05 -11.35
C PHE A 226 1.99 15.51 -11.29
N ILE A 227 1.03 14.89 -10.59
CA ILE A 227 0.92 13.42 -10.51
C ILE A 227 0.73 12.83 -11.91
N GLN A 228 -0.21 13.38 -12.69
CA GLN A 228 -0.49 12.89 -14.04
C GLN A 228 0.78 12.92 -14.93
N LYS A 229 1.58 13.98 -14.81
CA LYS A 229 2.83 14.12 -15.57
C LYS A 229 3.84 13.03 -15.22
N ILE A 230 4.05 12.75 -13.92
CA ILE A 230 5.00 11.72 -13.48
C ILE A 230 4.49 10.32 -13.82
N LEU A 231 3.20 10.05 -13.66
CA LEU A 231 2.62 8.76 -14.03
C LEU A 231 2.73 8.49 -15.55
N LYS A 232 2.52 9.51 -16.40
CA LYS A 232 2.76 9.39 -17.84
C LYS A 232 4.22 9.10 -18.16
N TRP A 233 5.13 9.78 -17.45
CA TRP A 233 6.58 9.52 -17.60
C TRP A 233 6.92 8.09 -17.17
N ARG A 234 6.46 7.64 -15.99
CA ARG A 234 6.69 6.28 -15.48
C ARG A 234 6.21 5.23 -16.47
N LYS A 235 4.96 5.35 -16.97
CA LYS A 235 4.39 4.42 -17.95
C LYS A 235 5.19 4.31 -19.26
N GLY A 236 5.94 5.33 -19.62
CA GLY A 236 6.79 5.34 -20.81
C GLY A 236 8.24 4.91 -20.58
N ASN A 237 8.63 4.60 -19.32
CA ASN A 237 10.01 4.30 -18.92
C ASN A 237 10.07 3.07 -17.97
N GLU A 238 9.16 2.13 -18.14
CA GLU A 238 9.15 0.83 -17.45
C GLU A 238 10.24 -0.10 -17.97
#